data_b573508eac44a6477651a8a4838f7388
#
_entry.id   b573508eac44a6477651a8a4838f7388
#
_cell.length_a   1.000
_cell.length_b   1.000
_cell.length_c   1.000
_cell.angle_alpha   90.00
_cell.angle_beta   90.00
_cell.angle_gamma   90.00
#
_symmetry.space_group_name_H-M   'P 1'
#
loop_
_entity.id
_entity.type
_entity.pdbx_description
1 polymer ?
#
loop_
_entity_poly.entity_id
_entity_poly.type
_entity_poly.pdbx_seq_one_letter_code
_entity_poly.pdbx_strand_id
1 'polypeptide(L)'
;MSQHHVNPDLIHRTAWGNPLWNALHNLNIIGLCLAGSIITALIWPLALPVCLLFTLVTSVIFTLQRWRCPLRMPMTLSLDDPSQDRKVRRSLFSFWPTLFQYEADETSPARGIFYVGYRRINDIGRELWLSMDDLTRHIIFFSTTGGGKTETTFAWLLNPLCWGRGFTFVDGKAQNDTTRTIWYLSRRFGREDDIEVINFMNGGKSRSEIIQSGEKSRPQSNTWNPFAFSTEAFTAETMQSMLPQNVQGGEWQSRAIAMNKALVFGTKFWCVRERKTMSLQMLREHMTLEGMAKLYCRGLDDQWPEEAIAPLRNYLQDVPGFDMSLVRTPSAWTEEPRKQHAYLSGQFSETFTTFAETFGDVFAADAGDIDI
;
A
#
# COMPACT_ATOMS: atom_id res chain seq x y z
N MET A 1 19.67 -29.43 19.56
CA MET A 1 18.53 -28.58 19.17
C MET A 1 17.47 -29.49 18.61
N SER A 2 16.43 -29.83 19.39
CA SER A 2 15.31 -30.68 18.94
C SER A 2 14.46 -29.89 17.96
N GLN A 3 14.38 -30.35 16.73
CA GLN A 3 13.40 -29.85 15.77
C GLN A 3 12.01 -30.21 16.31
N HIS A 4 11.30 -29.24 16.83
CA HIS A 4 9.87 -29.39 17.09
C HIS A 4 9.18 -29.54 15.72
N HIS A 5 8.89 -30.79 15.35
CA HIS A 5 8.01 -31.10 14.24
C HIS A 5 6.61 -30.59 14.62
N VAL A 6 6.25 -29.43 14.09
CA VAL A 6 4.87 -28.94 14.19
C VAL A 6 4.03 -29.82 13.26
N ASN A 7 3.08 -30.56 13.86
CA ASN A 7 2.19 -31.41 13.10
C ASN A 7 1.40 -30.56 12.08
N PRO A 8 1.55 -30.79 10.76
CA PRO A 8 0.89 -30.00 9.72
C PRO A 8 -0.64 -30.02 9.85
N ASP A 9 -1.22 -31.08 10.42
CA ASP A 9 -2.66 -31.19 10.65
C ASP A 9 -3.20 -30.17 11.68
N LEU A 10 -2.34 -29.63 12.55
CA LEU A 10 -2.70 -28.55 13.46
C LEU A 10 -2.81 -27.19 12.75
N ILE A 11 -2.13 -27.03 11.63
CA ILE A 11 -2.10 -25.79 10.85
C ILE A 11 -3.27 -25.74 9.87
N HIS A 12 -3.68 -26.90 9.33
CA HIS A 12 -4.76 -27.02 8.34
C HIS A 12 -6.13 -27.35 8.91
N ARG A 13 -6.33 -27.29 10.22
CA ARG A 13 -7.68 -27.43 10.77
C ARG A 13 -8.54 -26.28 10.26
N THR A 14 -9.37 -26.59 9.28
CA THR A 14 -10.48 -25.74 8.88
C THR A 14 -11.31 -25.39 10.12
N ALA A 15 -11.83 -24.19 10.21
CA ALA A 15 -12.58 -23.68 11.37
C ALA A 15 -13.76 -24.59 11.80
N TRP A 16 -14.13 -25.50 10.96
CA TRP A 16 -15.25 -26.42 11.10
C TRP A 16 -14.78 -27.89 11.16
N GLY A 17 -13.92 -28.27 12.02
CA GLY A 17 -13.29 -29.59 12.19
C GLY A 17 -14.13 -30.86 11.98
N ASN A 18 -15.26 -30.77 11.26
CA ASN A 18 -16.12 -31.88 10.91
C ASN A 18 -15.81 -32.35 9.49
N PRO A 19 -15.26 -33.56 9.30
CA PRO A 19 -14.91 -34.10 7.98
C PRO A 19 -16.10 -34.16 7.02
N LEU A 20 -17.32 -34.42 7.52
CA LEU A 20 -18.53 -34.38 6.69
C LEU A 20 -18.83 -32.98 6.16
N TRP A 21 -18.60 -31.96 6.95
CA TRP A 21 -18.80 -30.58 6.54
C TRP A 21 -17.81 -30.17 5.46
N ASN A 22 -16.55 -30.55 5.59
CA ASN A 22 -15.52 -30.29 4.58
C ASN A 22 -15.79 -31.05 3.27
N ALA A 23 -16.33 -32.27 3.35
CA ALA A 23 -16.73 -33.04 2.18
C ALA A 23 -17.89 -32.38 1.42
N LEU A 24 -18.86 -31.81 2.13
CA LEU A 24 -19.99 -31.07 1.54
C LEU A 24 -19.59 -29.74 0.89
N HIS A 25 -18.38 -29.23 1.14
CA HIS A 25 -17.83 -28.03 0.48
C HIS A 25 -16.94 -28.35 -0.71
N ASN A 26 -16.56 -29.59 -0.90
CA ASN A 26 -15.71 -30.00 -2.03
C ASN A 26 -16.58 -30.26 -3.27
N LEU A 27 -16.39 -29.44 -4.30
CA LEU A 27 -17.15 -29.52 -5.55
C LEU A 27 -17.10 -30.90 -6.19
N ASN A 28 -15.94 -31.56 -6.12
CA ASN A 28 -15.75 -32.88 -6.68
C ASN A 28 -16.54 -33.95 -5.92
N ILE A 29 -16.58 -33.85 -4.59
CA ILE A 29 -17.33 -34.77 -3.75
C ILE A 29 -18.83 -34.58 -3.93
N ILE A 30 -19.29 -33.35 -4.01
CA ILE A 30 -20.71 -33.05 -4.32
C ILE A 30 -21.08 -33.59 -5.69
N GLY A 31 -20.22 -33.37 -6.70
CA GLY A 31 -20.43 -33.89 -8.04
C GLY A 31 -20.54 -35.44 -8.07
N LEU A 32 -19.68 -36.13 -7.33
CA LEU A 32 -19.72 -37.58 -7.20
C LEU A 32 -20.99 -38.06 -6.46
N CYS A 33 -21.40 -37.36 -5.40
CA CYS A 33 -22.62 -37.66 -4.67
C CYS A 33 -23.88 -37.48 -5.56
N LEU A 34 -23.93 -36.38 -6.33
CA LEU A 34 -25.02 -36.12 -7.26
C LEU A 34 -25.07 -37.17 -8.39
N ALA A 35 -23.92 -37.49 -8.97
CA ALA A 35 -23.83 -38.55 -10.00
C ALA A 35 -24.27 -39.91 -9.45
N GLY A 36 -23.80 -40.24 -8.22
CA GLY A 36 -24.20 -41.47 -7.53
C GLY A 36 -25.71 -41.52 -7.25
N SER A 37 -26.31 -40.42 -6.83
CA SER A 37 -27.76 -40.36 -6.58
C SER A 37 -28.59 -40.54 -7.89
N ILE A 38 -28.12 -39.97 -9.00
CA ILE A 38 -28.76 -40.17 -10.32
C ILE A 38 -28.65 -41.61 -10.77
N ILE A 39 -27.47 -42.23 -10.65
CA ILE A 39 -27.28 -43.64 -11.00
C ILE A 39 -28.15 -44.57 -10.17
N THR A 40 -28.23 -44.29 -8.85
CA THR A 40 -29.07 -45.08 -7.96
C THR A 40 -30.56 -44.97 -8.30
N ALA A 41 -31.02 -43.77 -8.66
CA ALA A 41 -32.41 -43.54 -9.07
C ALA A 41 -32.75 -44.26 -10.41
N LEU A 42 -31.78 -44.36 -11.30
CA LEU A 42 -31.93 -45.11 -12.59
C LEU A 42 -32.00 -46.60 -12.38
N ILE A 43 -31.20 -47.17 -11.44
CA ILE A 43 -31.17 -48.59 -11.17
C ILE A 43 -32.34 -49.02 -10.32
N TRP A 44 -32.76 -48.18 -9.39
CA TRP A 44 -33.85 -48.51 -8.45
C TRP A 44 -34.89 -47.39 -8.38
N PRO A 45 -35.92 -47.41 -9.23
CA PRO A 45 -36.92 -46.34 -9.33
C PRO A 45 -37.65 -45.99 -8.02
N LEU A 46 -37.79 -46.97 -7.12
CA LEU A 46 -38.36 -46.75 -5.77
C LEU A 46 -37.52 -45.81 -4.90
N ALA A 47 -36.22 -45.65 -5.17
CA ALA A 47 -35.34 -44.74 -4.43
C ALA A 47 -35.42 -43.29 -4.94
N LEU A 48 -36.09 -43.05 -6.06
CA LEU A 48 -36.19 -41.74 -6.72
C LEU A 48 -36.58 -40.58 -5.78
N PRO A 49 -37.63 -40.71 -4.93
CA PRO A 49 -38.00 -39.60 -4.04
C PRO A 49 -36.91 -39.29 -3.00
N VAL A 50 -36.21 -40.32 -2.52
CA VAL A 50 -35.09 -40.12 -1.53
C VAL A 50 -33.89 -39.45 -2.22
N CYS A 51 -33.55 -39.86 -3.45
CA CYS A 51 -32.49 -39.26 -4.22
C CYS A 51 -32.81 -37.79 -4.58
N LEU A 52 -34.04 -37.49 -4.95
CA LEU A 52 -34.50 -36.13 -5.21
C LEU A 52 -34.40 -35.24 -3.95
N LEU A 53 -34.85 -35.76 -2.80
CA LEU A 53 -34.71 -35.02 -1.53
C LEU A 53 -33.26 -34.77 -1.19
N PHE A 54 -32.39 -35.77 -1.38
CA PHE A 54 -30.96 -35.64 -1.12
C PHE A 54 -30.30 -34.61 -2.07
N THR A 55 -30.59 -34.63 -3.37
CA THR A 55 -30.11 -33.66 -4.34
C THR A 55 -30.60 -32.25 -4.02
N LEU A 56 -31.85 -32.10 -3.63
CA LEU A 56 -32.42 -30.81 -3.23
C LEU A 56 -31.70 -30.27 -1.98
N VAL A 57 -31.56 -31.07 -0.95
CA VAL A 57 -30.90 -30.68 0.30
C VAL A 57 -29.43 -30.31 0.04
N THR A 58 -28.68 -31.11 -0.70
CA THR A 58 -27.29 -30.81 -1.04
C THR A 58 -27.16 -29.57 -1.88
N SER A 59 -28.06 -29.33 -2.86
CA SER A 59 -28.07 -28.11 -3.67
C SER A 59 -28.40 -26.87 -2.82
N VAL A 60 -29.37 -26.96 -1.92
CA VAL A 60 -29.73 -25.88 -1.01
C VAL A 60 -28.56 -25.56 -0.07
N ILE A 61 -27.95 -26.55 0.54
CA ILE A 61 -26.76 -26.38 1.40
C ILE A 61 -25.64 -25.70 0.62
N PHE A 62 -25.39 -26.17 -0.62
CA PHE A 62 -24.33 -25.62 -1.47
C PHE A 62 -24.62 -24.16 -1.89
N THR A 63 -25.86 -23.84 -2.28
CA THR A 63 -26.23 -22.46 -2.66
C THR A 63 -26.22 -21.50 -1.49
N LEU A 64 -26.68 -21.92 -0.31
CA LEU A 64 -26.69 -21.08 0.87
C LEU A 64 -25.29 -20.77 1.42
N GLN A 65 -24.33 -21.67 1.19
CA GLN A 65 -22.97 -21.51 1.71
C GLN A 65 -22.01 -20.76 0.79
N ARG A 66 -22.33 -20.72 -0.50
CA ARG A 66 -21.35 -20.35 -1.52
C ARG A 66 -20.92 -18.88 -1.54
N TRP A 67 -21.63 -17.96 -0.88
CA TRP A 67 -21.46 -16.55 -1.26
C TRP A 67 -21.67 -15.54 -0.13
N ARG A 68 -21.42 -15.89 1.08
CA ARG A 68 -21.39 -14.89 2.14
C ARG A 68 -19.94 -14.49 2.45
N CYS A 69 -19.36 -13.65 1.59
CA CYS A 69 -18.35 -12.75 2.09
C CYS A 69 -19.09 -11.75 2.97
N PRO A 70 -18.89 -11.74 4.28
CA PRO A 70 -19.63 -10.89 5.21
C PRO A 70 -19.10 -9.46 5.14
N LEU A 71 -19.20 -8.83 3.96
CA LEU A 71 -18.84 -7.45 3.75
C LEU A 71 -20.00 -6.56 4.16
N ARG A 72 -19.68 -5.48 4.86
CA ARG A 72 -20.65 -4.45 5.27
C ARG A 72 -20.42 -3.20 4.47
N MET A 73 -21.49 -2.62 3.94
CA MET A 73 -21.47 -1.30 3.34
C MET A 73 -21.75 -0.26 4.42
N PRO A 74 -21.00 0.84 4.49
CA PRO A 74 -21.33 1.94 5.38
C PRO A 74 -22.65 2.58 4.94
N MET A 75 -23.52 2.85 5.91
CA MET A 75 -24.80 3.52 5.66
C MET A 75 -24.62 5.03 5.45
N THR A 76 -23.51 5.59 5.92
CA THR A 76 -23.19 7.01 5.88
C THR A 76 -21.80 7.24 5.33
N LEU A 77 -21.49 8.46 4.92
CA LEU A 77 -20.14 8.85 4.47
C LEU A 77 -19.10 8.80 5.59
N SER A 78 -19.54 8.83 6.85
CA SER A 78 -18.68 8.72 8.04
C SER A 78 -18.17 7.29 8.30
N LEU A 79 -18.58 6.30 7.51
CA LEU A 79 -18.25 4.90 7.70
C LEU A 79 -18.78 4.34 9.04
N ASP A 80 -19.91 4.85 9.52
CA ASP A 80 -20.57 4.34 10.72
C ASP A 80 -20.94 2.87 10.56
N ASP A 81 -20.80 2.13 11.66
CA ASP A 81 -21.14 0.72 11.70
C ASP A 81 -22.66 0.50 11.63
N PRO A 82 -23.20 -0.04 10.54
CA PRO A 82 -24.64 -0.26 10.39
C PRO A 82 -25.18 -1.34 11.34
N SER A 83 -24.32 -2.06 12.04
CA SER A 83 -24.72 -3.14 12.94
C SER A 83 -24.85 -2.72 14.40
N GLN A 84 -24.51 -1.48 14.74
CA GLN A 84 -24.55 -0.99 16.12
C GLN A 84 -25.93 -1.12 16.77
N ASP A 85 -26.99 -0.99 15.98
CA ASP A 85 -28.38 -0.98 16.46
C ASP A 85 -29.12 -2.31 16.24
N ARG A 86 -28.50 -3.31 15.66
CA ARG A 86 -29.15 -4.58 15.43
C ARG A 86 -29.21 -5.41 16.71
N LYS A 87 -30.38 -5.40 17.33
CA LYS A 87 -30.75 -6.40 18.34
C LYS A 87 -30.90 -7.75 17.66
N VAL A 88 -30.08 -8.65 18.07
CA VAL A 88 -30.04 -9.98 17.49
C VAL A 88 -31.05 -10.87 18.21
N ARG A 89 -32.02 -11.39 17.48
CA ARG A 89 -32.93 -12.41 17.99
C ARG A 89 -32.35 -13.79 17.73
N ARG A 90 -32.20 -14.59 18.78
CA ARG A 90 -31.96 -16.02 18.63
C ARG A 90 -33.14 -16.64 17.91
N SER A 91 -32.88 -17.29 16.78
CA SER A 91 -33.87 -18.15 16.15
C SER A 91 -34.14 -19.36 17.05
N LEU A 92 -35.39 -19.77 17.12
CA LEU A 92 -35.79 -21.04 17.80
C LEU A 92 -35.06 -22.27 17.24
N PHE A 93 -34.47 -22.13 16.02
CA PHE A 93 -33.68 -23.15 15.32
C PHE A 93 -32.19 -22.87 15.34
N SER A 94 -31.68 -22.32 16.45
CA SER A 94 -30.26 -21.94 16.60
C SER A 94 -29.26 -23.11 16.47
N PHE A 95 -29.75 -24.36 16.50
CA PHE A 95 -28.94 -25.55 16.26
C PHE A 95 -28.55 -25.73 14.78
N TRP A 96 -29.13 -24.93 13.85
CA TRP A 96 -28.80 -24.90 12.42
C TRP A 96 -28.29 -23.52 11.99
N PRO A 97 -27.11 -23.13 12.42
CA PRO A 97 -26.60 -21.76 12.25
C PRO A 97 -26.37 -21.35 10.80
N THR A 98 -26.35 -22.31 9.87
CA THR A 98 -26.07 -22.06 8.45
C THR A 98 -27.31 -21.79 7.59
N LEU A 99 -28.48 -22.17 8.08
CA LEU A 99 -29.76 -21.97 7.37
C LEU A 99 -30.44 -20.66 7.75
N PHE A 100 -30.16 -20.14 8.94
CA PHE A 100 -30.73 -18.90 9.42
C PHE A 100 -29.63 -17.88 9.63
N GLN A 101 -29.87 -16.65 9.20
CA GLN A 101 -28.96 -15.55 9.51
C GLN A 101 -28.76 -15.50 11.02
N TYR A 102 -27.55 -15.81 11.43
CA TYR A 102 -27.19 -15.71 12.82
C TYR A 102 -27.10 -14.23 13.15
N GLU A 103 -28.12 -13.75 13.76
CA GLU A 103 -28.10 -12.45 14.37
C GLU A 103 -27.31 -12.55 15.65
N ALA A 104 -26.26 -11.73 15.87
CA ALA A 104 -25.34 -11.78 16.97
C ALA A 104 -26.08 -11.68 18.32
N ASP A 105 -25.57 -12.25 19.35
CA ASP A 105 -26.15 -12.28 20.70
C ASP A 105 -26.35 -10.84 21.23
N GLU A 106 -27.46 -10.55 21.90
CA GLU A 106 -27.72 -9.24 22.52
C GLU A 106 -26.63 -8.80 23.48
N THR A 107 -25.88 -9.74 24.06
CA THR A 107 -24.81 -9.46 25.02
C THR A 107 -23.49 -9.09 24.34
N SER A 108 -23.34 -9.31 23.05
CA SER A 108 -22.09 -9.05 22.34
C SER A 108 -22.37 -8.76 20.86
N PRO A 109 -22.96 -7.60 20.54
CA PRO A 109 -23.19 -7.23 19.16
C PRO A 109 -21.86 -7.22 18.41
N ALA A 110 -21.85 -7.80 17.20
CA ALA A 110 -20.70 -7.71 16.32
C ALA A 110 -20.57 -6.27 15.85
N ARG A 111 -19.82 -5.47 16.59
CA ARG A 111 -19.50 -4.08 16.24
C ARG A 111 -18.40 -4.07 15.20
N GLY A 112 -18.49 -3.16 14.27
CA GLY A 112 -17.44 -2.94 13.31
C GLY A 112 -17.92 -3.05 11.88
N ILE A 113 -17.14 -2.46 11.01
CA ILE A 113 -17.38 -2.39 9.57
C ILE A 113 -16.35 -3.20 8.78
N PHE A 114 -15.17 -3.41 9.38
CA PHE A 114 -14.06 -4.11 8.77
C PHE A 114 -14.06 -5.57 9.17
N TYR A 115 -14.29 -6.47 8.23
CA TYR A 115 -14.26 -7.90 8.46
C TYR A 115 -12.82 -8.43 8.54
N VAL A 116 -12.48 -9.09 9.64
CA VAL A 116 -11.16 -9.66 9.86
C VAL A 116 -11.12 -11.17 9.60
N GLY A 117 -12.16 -11.87 10.03
CA GLY A 117 -12.23 -13.33 9.96
C GLY A 117 -13.17 -13.94 11.00
N TYR A 118 -12.95 -15.19 11.34
CA TYR A 118 -13.71 -15.91 12.36
C TYR A 118 -12.88 -16.20 13.60
N ARG A 119 -13.50 -16.10 14.76
CA ARG A 119 -12.87 -16.48 16.04
C ARG A 119 -12.66 -18.00 16.13
N ARG A 120 -11.48 -18.41 16.55
CA ARG A 120 -11.15 -19.83 16.79
C ARG A 120 -11.23 -20.23 18.26
N ILE A 121 -11.08 -19.30 19.17
CA ILE A 121 -11.06 -19.51 20.63
C ILE A 121 -12.15 -18.62 21.22
N ASN A 122 -12.85 -19.10 22.22
CA ASN A 122 -13.98 -18.39 22.82
C ASN A 122 -14.99 -17.94 21.74
N ASP A 123 -16.16 -18.51 21.67
CA ASP A 123 -17.13 -18.23 20.59
C ASP A 123 -16.70 -18.70 19.19
N ILE A 124 -16.31 -19.95 19.05
CA ILE A 124 -15.87 -20.56 17.79
C ILE A 124 -16.91 -20.32 16.68
N GLY A 125 -16.44 -19.77 15.56
CA GLY A 125 -17.26 -19.51 14.38
C GLY A 125 -17.98 -18.15 14.37
N ARG A 126 -17.79 -17.30 15.39
CA ARG A 126 -18.26 -15.91 15.32
C ARG A 126 -17.34 -15.06 14.46
N GLU A 127 -17.94 -14.18 13.70
CA GLU A 127 -17.25 -13.19 12.91
C GLU A 127 -16.51 -12.19 13.81
N LEU A 128 -15.31 -11.82 13.41
CA LEU A 128 -14.53 -10.76 14.04
C LEU A 128 -14.57 -9.54 13.14
N TRP A 129 -15.06 -8.46 13.70
CA TRP A 129 -15.16 -7.15 13.04
C TRP A 129 -14.39 -6.12 13.82
N LEU A 130 -13.80 -5.15 13.11
CA LEU A 130 -13.17 -3.97 13.69
C LEU A 130 -13.99 -2.73 13.35
N SER A 131 -14.06 -1.82 14.31
CA SER A 131 -14.66 -0.49 14.12
C SER A 131 -13.69 0.43 13.37
N MET A 132 -14.16 1.60 12.92
CA MET A 132 -13.28 2.63 12.36
C MET A 132 -12.26 3.11 13.39
N ASP A 133 -12.64 3.24 14.65
CA ASP A 133 -11.73 3.63 15.73
C ASP A 133 -10.58 2.63 15.90
N ASP A 134 -10.84 1.34 15.70
CA ASP A 134 -9.80 0.31 15.73
C ASP A 134 -8.87 0.44 14.52
N LEU A 135 -9.40 0.80 13.34
CA LEU A 135 -8.63 0.93 12.09
C LEU A 135 -7.75 2.18 12.05
N THR A 136 -8.09 3.23 12.81
CA THR A 136 -7.24 4.41 12.95
C THR A 136 -5.96 4.13 13.75
N ARG A 137 -5.89 2.97 14.38
CA ARG A 137 -4.72 2.47 15.10
C ARG A 137 -3.96 1.48 14.22
N HIS A 138 -2.67 1.30 14.52
CA HIS A 138 -1.83 0.35 13.78
C HIS A 138 -2.20 -1.09 14.13
N ILE A 139 -2.31 -1.92 13.09
CA ILE A 139 -2.53 -3.36 13.23
C ILE A 139 -1.23 -4.08 12.90
N ILE A 140 -0.75 -4.91 13.81
CA ILE A 140 0.38 -5.80 13.57
C ILE A 140 -0.14 -7.23 13.43
N PHE A 141 0.20 -7.87 12.33
CA PHE A 141 -0.21 -9.22 12.02
C PHE A 141 0.98 -10.18 11.98
N PHE A 142 1.00 -11.15 12.88
CA PHE A 142 2.05 -12.16 12.97
C PHE A 142 1.56 -13.49 12.43
N SER A 143 2.36 -14.12 11.58
CA SER A 143 2.09 -15.46 11.08
C SER A 143 3.39 -16.14 10.65
N THR A 144 3.43 -17.44 10.78
CA THR A 144 4.51 -18.28 10.25
C THR A 144 4.50 -18.31 8.72
N THR A 145 5.58 -18.78 8.11
CA THR A 145 5.61 -19.05 6.67
C THR A 145 4.55 -20.09 6.33
N GLY A 146 3.76 -19.85 5.27
CA GLY A 146 2.63 -20.71 4.91
C GLY A 146 1.36 -20.51 5.76
N GLY A 147 1.38 -19.64 6.77
CA GLY A 147 0.23 -19.39 7.64
C GLY A 147 -0.86 -18.48 7.06
N GLY A 148 -0.85 -18.21 5.75
CA GLY A 148 -1.91 -17.48 5.06
C GLY A 148 -1.85 -15.95 5.20
N LYS A 149 -0.68 -15.35 5.53
CA LYS A 149 -0.54 -13.88 5.64
C LYS A 149 -1.07 -13.14 4.43
N THR A 150 -0.57 -13.50 3.27
CA THR A 150 -0.92 -12.85 1.99
C THR A 150 -2.40 -13.02 1.68
N GLU A 151 -2.95 -14.22 1.86
CA GLU A 151 -4.38 -14.50 1.65
C GLU A 151 -5.27 -13.69 2.58
N THR A 152 -4.86 -13.58 3.85
CA THR A 152 -5.59 -12.75 4.84
C THR A 152 -5.55 -11.27 4.44
N THR A 153 -4.39 -10.78 3.99
CA THR A 153 -4.27 -9.39 3.55
C THR A 153 -5.15 -9.14 2.34
N PHE A 154 -5.16 -10.02 1.34
CA PHE A 154 -6.06 -9.91 0.19
C PHE A 154 -7.53 -9.93 0.59
N ALA A 155 -7.92 -10.78 1.54
CA ALA A 155 -9.29 -10.79 2.06
C ALA A 155 -9.66 -9.45 2.74
N TRP A 156 -8.71 -8.81 3.41
CA TRP A 156 -8.93 -7.50 4.04
C TRP A 156 -9.11 -6.38 3.03
N LEU A 157 -8.45 -6.45 1.86
CA LEU A 157 -8.62 -5.45 0.78
C LEU A 157 -10.06 -5.43 0.22
N LEU A 158 -10.82 -6.49 0.41
CA LEU A 158 -12.23 -6.52 -0.01
C LEU A 158 -13.09 -5.50 0.76
N ASN A 159 -12.71 -5.16 2.00
CA ASN A 159 -13.46 -4.18 2.78
C ASN A 159 -13.41 -2.78 2.16
N PRO A 160 -12.24 -2.13 1.97
CA PRO A 160 -12.18 -0.81 1.35
C PRO A 160 -12.72 -0.81 -0.08
N LEU A 161 -12.54 -1.89 -0.86
CA LEU A 161 -13.14 -2.01 -2.19
C LEU A 161 -14.67 -1.98 -2.11
N CYS A 162 -15.26 -2.73 -1.16
CA CYS A 162 -16.71 -2.73 -0.92
C CYS A 162 -17.23 -1.35 -0.52
N TRP A 163 -16.44 -0.56 0.20
CA TRP A 163 -16.84 0.79 0.64
C TRP A 163 -16.66 1.86 -0.44
N GLY A 164 -16.14 1.53 -1.61
CA GLY A 164 -15.77 2.51 -2.63
C GLY A 164 -14.56 3.37 -2.21
N ARG A 165 -13.73 2.88 -1.29
CA ARG A 165 -12.51 3.55 -0.82
C ARG A 165 -11.26 2.96 -1.46
N GLY A 166 -10.16 3.71 -1.41
CA GLY A 166 -8.85 3.26 -1.86
C GLY A 166 -8.07 2.55 -0.77
N PHE A 167 -6.96 1.96 -1.17
CA PHE A 167 -5.92 1.42 -0.29
C PHE A 167 -4.57 1.55 -0.98
N THR A 168 -3.51 1.58 -0.19
CA THR A 168 -2.14 1.45 -0.67
C THR A 168 -1.58 0.11 -0.20
N PHE A 169 -1.09 -0.70 -1.13
CA PHE A 169 -0.48 -1.99 -0.84
C PHE A 169 1.01 -1.97 -1.18
N VAL A 170 1.87 -2.21 -0.18
CA VAL A 170 3.32 -2.25 -0.38
C VAL A 170 3.80 -3.70 -0.30
N ASP A 171 4.27 -4.24 -1.43
CA ASP A 171 4.80 -5.59 -1.50
C ASP A 171 6.33 -5.60 -1.44
N GLY A 172 6.89 -5.89 -0.27
CA GLY A 172 8.33 -6.02 -0.09
C GLY A 172 8.97 -7.23 -0.79
N LYS A 173 8.16 -8.16 -1.32
CA LYS A 173 8.65 -9.32 -2.10
C LYS A 173 8.65 -9.07 -3.59
N ALA A 174 7.96 -8.03 -4.05
CA ALA A 174 7.81 -7.65 -5.44
C ALA A 174 7.34 -8.82 -6.35
N GLN A 175 6.31 -9.54 -5.91
CA GLN A 175 5.77 -10.68 -6.64
C GLN A 175 4.73 -10.21 -7.67
N ASN A 176 4.93 -10.54 -8.94
CA ASN A 176 3.98 -10.19 -10.01
C ASN A 176 2.56 -10.75 -9.78
N ASP A 177 2.45 -11.88 -9.08
CA ASP A 177 1.16 -12.49 -8.75
C ASP A 177 0.34 -11.66 -7.78
N THR A 178 0.99 -10.87 -6.92
CA THR A 178 0.34 -9.92 -5.99
C THR A 178 -0.47 -8.89 -6.76
N THR A 179 0.14 -8.20 -7.72
CA THR A 179 -0.52 -7.19 -8.55
C THR A 179 -1.69 -7.80 -9.33
N ARG A 180 -1.48 -8.97 -9.93
CA ARG A 180 -2.53 -9.69 -10.67
C ARG A 180 -3.72 -10.04 -9.77
N THR A 181 -3.45 -10.52 -8.56
CA THR A 181 -4.50 -10.87 -7.60
C THR A 181 -5.30 -9.64 -7.18
N ILE A 182 -4.63 -8.52 -6.88
CA ILE A 182 -5.28 -7.25 -6.54
C ILE A 182 -6.15 -6.76 -7.70
N TRP A 183 -5.65 -6.85 -8.94
CA TRP A 183 -6.41 -6.49 -10.14
C TRP A 183 -7.69 -7.32 -10.27
N TYR A 184 -7.61 -8.66 -10.09
CA TYR A 184 -8.79 -9.53 -10.13
C TYR A 184 -9.79 -9.25 -9.01
N LEU A 185 -9.31 -8.89 -7.81
CA LEU A 185 -10.18 -8.51 -6.71
C LEU A 185 -10.91 -7.20 -7.02
N SER A 186 -10.19 -6.19 -7.49
CA SER A 186 -10.77 -4.88 -7.84
C SER A 186 -11.77 -4.98 -8.99
N ARG A 187 -11.49 -5.83 -10.00
CA ARG A 187 -12.41 -6.11 -11.10
C ARG A 187 -13.77 -6.64 -10.63
N ARG A 188 -13.83 -7.38 -9.53
CA ARG A 188 -15.10 -7.85 -8.96
C ARG A 188 -15.99 -6.72 -8.46
N PHE A 189 -15.42 -5.55 -8.22
CA PHE A 189 -16.11 -4.33 -7.81
C PHE A 189 -16.21 -3.31 -8.96
N GLY A 190 -15.78 -3.67 -10.19
CA GLY A 190 -15.76 -2.78 -11.35
C GLY A 190 -14.76 -1.63 -11.19
N ARG A 191 -13.63 -1.88 -10.51
CA ARG A 191 -12.60 -0.89 -10.18
C ARG A 191 -11.21 -1.30 -10.65
N GLU A 192 -11.13 -2.11 -11.68
CA GLU A 192 -9.84 -2.52 -12.27
C GLU A 192 -9.05 -1.36 -12.87
N ASP A 193 -9.74 -0.35 -13.37
CA ASP A 193 -9.13 0.83 -14.00
C ASP A 193 -8.61 1.85 -12.97
N ASP A 194 -9.01 1.69 -11.70
CA ASP A 194 -8.54 2.54 -10.59
C ASP A 194 -7.18 2.06 -10.02
N ILE A 195 -6.63 0.96 -10.53
CA ILE A 195 -5.40 0.39 -9.99
C ILE A 195 -4.20 1.03 -10.63
N GLU A 196 -3.40 1.66 -9.80
CA GLU A 196 -2.11 2.21 -10.17
C GLU A 196 -0.99 1.39 -9.53
N VAL A 197 0.05 1.13 -10.31
CA VAL A 197 1.15 0.25 -9.89
C VAL A 197 2.47 0.98 -10.01
N ILE A 198 3.19 1.12 -8.91
CA ILE A 198 4.59 1.56 -8.91
C ILE A 198 5.45 0.30 -8.76
N ASN A 199 6.20 -0.04 -9.80
CA ASN A 199 7.05 -1.20 -9.80
C ASN A 199 8.53 -0.82 -9.95
N PHE A 200 9.29 -1.01 -8.88
CA PHE A 200 10.74 -0.73 -8.86
C PHE A 200 11.60 -1.89 -9.37
N MET A 201 11.00 -3.00 -9.78
CA MET A 201 11.72 -4.19 -10.24
C MET A 201 11.98 -4.14 -11.75
N ASN A 202 13.19 -4.41 -12.16
CA ASN A 202 13.60 -4.42 -13.57
C ASN A 202 13.33 -5.74 -14.30
N GLY A 203 12.50 -6.61 -13.76
CA GLY A 203 12.22 -7.92 -14.37
C GLY A 203 13.46 -8.82 -14.51
N GLY A 204 14.50 -8.58 -13.70
CA GLY A 204 15.77 -9.33 -13.74
C GLY A 204 16.74 -8.86 -14.84
N LYS A 205 16.36 -7.89 -15.67
CA LYS A 205 17.26 -7.31 -16.69
C LYS A 205 18.20 -6.27 -16.05
N SER A 206 19.45 -6.24 -16.48
CA SER A 206 20.37 -5.18 -16.08
C SER A 206 20.00 -3.86 -16.80
N ARG A 207 20.38 -2.73 -16.21
CA ARG A 207 20.15 -1.42 -16.82
C ARG A 207 20.81 -1.30 -18.21
N SER A 208 21.99 -1.86 -18.37
CA SER A 208 22.69 -1.88 -19.67
C SER A 208 21.93 -2.67 -20.73
N GLU A 209 21.32 -3.79 -20.38
CA GLU A 209 20.47 -4.57 -21.30
C GLU A 209 19.22 -3.78 -21.70
N ILE A 210 18.61 -3.07 -20.75
CA ILE A 210 17.43 -2.25 -20.99
C ILE A 210 17.77 -1.08 -21.94
N ILE A 211 18.87 -0.36 -21.69
CA ILE A 211 19.32 0.73 -22.56
C ILE A 211 19.65 0.22 -23.95
N GLN A 212 20.29 -0.93 -24.05
CA GLN A 212 20.69 -1.53 -25.34
C GLN A 212 19.50 -2.03 -26.14
N SER A 213 18.47 -2.60 -25.48
CA SER A 213 17.27 -3.10 -26.15
C SER A 213 16.31 -2.00 -26.61
N GLY A 214 16.45 -0.78 -26.06
CA GLY A 214 15.50 0.33 -26.31
C GLY A 214 14.09 0.08 -25.77
N GLU A 215 13.89 -1.03 -25.04
CA GLU A 215 12.61 -1.34 -24.41
C GLU A 215 12.38 -0.45 -23.18
N LYS A 216 11.13 -0.06 -22.94
CA LYS A 216 10.75 0.50 -21.64
C LYS A 216 11.01 -0.54 -20.55
N SER A 217 11.85 -0.21 -19.58
CA SER A 217 12.33 -1.16 -18.57
C SER A 217 11.23 -1.74 -17.70
N ARG A 218 10.11 -1.04 -17.57
CA ARG A 218 9.00 -1.38 -16.69
C ARG A 218 7.65 -1.17 -17.36
N PRO A 219 7.28 -2.07 -18.29
CA PRO A 219 6.03 -1.93 -19.05
C PRO A 219 4.76 -1.99 -18.17
N GLN A 220 4.89 -2.37 -16.92
CA GLN A 220 3.79 -2.53 -15.95
C GLN A 220 3.90 -1.56 -14.76
N SER A 221 4.61 -0.45 -14.91
CA SER A 221 4.70 0.57 -13.87
C SER A 221 4.14 1.88 -14.37
N ASN A 222 3.27 2.48 -13.57
CA ASN A 222 2.93 3.87 -13.69
C ASN A 222 4.11 4.73 -13.25
N THR A 223 4.14 5.97 -13.72
CA THR A 223 5.12 6.96 -13.32
C THR A 223 4.59 7.79 -12.15
N TRP A 224 5.49 8.23 -11.29
CA TRP A 224 5.15 8.99 -10.10
C TRP A 224 6.15 10.12 -9.87
N ASN A 225 5.65 11.27 -9.45
CA ASN A 225 6.49 12.37 -9.01
C ASN A 225 6.08 12.80 -7.59
N PRO A 226 6.81 12.36 -6.56
CA PRO A 226 6.47 12.65 -5.16
C PRO A 226 6.52 14.13 -4.80
N PHE A 227 7.11 14.97 -5.67
CA PHE A 227 7.31 16.39 -5.44
C PHE A 227 6.33 17.28 -6.21
N ALA A 228 5.54 16.70 -7.12
CA ALA A 228 4.65 17.47 -8.00
C ALA A 228 3.65 18.32 -7.23
N PHE A 229 2.90 17.68 -6.35
CA PHE A 229 1.79 18.28 -5.60
C PHE A 229 2.11 18.52 -4.11
N SER A 230 3.27 18.06 -3.65
CA SER A 230 3.69 18.19 -2.26
C SER A 230 3.96 19.65 -1.86
N THR A 231 3.74 19.97 -0.57
CA THR A 231 4.16 21.25 0.00
C THR A 231 5.68 21.29 0.18
N GLU A 232 6.24 22.49 0.31
CA GLU A 232 7.67 22.67 0.57
C GLU A 232 8.11 21.95 1.85
N ALA A 233 7.30 22.07 2.91
CA ALA A 233 7.58 21.44 4.20
C ALA A 233 7.60 19.90 4.07
N PHE A 234 6.59 19.32 3.42
CA PHE A 234 6.52 17.88 3.21
C PHE A 234 7.68 17.37 2.35
N THR A 235 8.01 18.08 1.28
CA THR A 235 9.17 17.73 0.44
C THR A 235 10.47 17.76 1.23
N ALA A 236 10.69 18.81 2.03
CA ALA A 236 11.90 18.94 2.84
C ALA A 236 12.00 17.82 3.90
N GLU A 237 10.90 17.45 4.55
CA GLU A 237 10.84 16.34 5.49
C GLU A 237 11.07 14.99 4.81
N THR A 238 10.46 14.78 3.64
CA THR A 238 10.67 13.56 2.86
C THR A 238 12.14 13.40 2.48
N MET A 239 12.77 14.45 1.97
CA MET A 239 14.21 14.42 1.67
C MET A 239 15.06 14.22 2.93
N GLN A 240 14.68 14.83 4.05
CA GLN A 240 15.38 14.65 5.31
C GLN A 240 15.27 13.21 5.82
N SER A 241 14.13 12.55 5.64
CA SER A 241 13.95 11.14 6.03
C SER A 241 14.83 10.16 5.25
N MET A 242 15.31 10.59 4.08
CA MET A 242 16.21 9.81 3.23
C MET A 242 17.68 9.94 3.66
N LEU A 243 18.01 10.85 4.59
CA LEU A 243 19.36 10.95 5.12
C LEU A 243 19.75 9.72 5.93
N PRO A 244 21.00 9.22 5.78
CA PRO A 244 21.48 8.12 6.60
C PRO A 244 21.37 8.45 8.08
N GLN A 245 20.70 7.60 8.84
CA GLN A 245 20.50 7.82 10.29
C GLN A 245 21.80 7.72 11.12
N ASN A 246 22.88 7.24 10.53
CA ASN A 246 24.16 7.03 11.18
C ASN A 246 25.08 8.26 11.16
N VAL A 247 24.62 9.40 10.69
CA VAL A 247 25.38 10.65 10.74
C VAL A 247 25.36 11.18 12.18
N GLN A 248 26.20 10.59 13.01
CA GLN A 248 26.49 11.06 14.36
C GLN A 248 27.32 12.36 14.29
N GLY A 249 26.64 13.48 14.31
CA GLY A 249 27.29 14.78 14.37
C GLY A 249 26.23 15.88 14.23
N GLY A 250 25.67 16.31 15.36
CA GLY A 250 24.53 17.24 15.40
C GLY A 250 24.68 18.51 14.57
N GLU A 251 25.92 19.03 14.40
CA GLU A 251 26.17 20.25 13.65
C GLU A 251 26.07 20.03 12.12
N TRP A 252 26.71 18.98 11.60
CA TRP A 252 26.67 18.66 10.18
C TRP A 252 25.26 18.30 9.70
N GLN A 253 24.53 17.56 10.51
CA GLN A 253 23.14 17.22 10.21
C GLN A 253 22.26 18.47 10.19
N SER A 254 22.43 19.37 11.15
CA SER A 254 21.68 20.64 11.19
C SER A 254 21.96 21.50 9.96
N ARG A 255 23.22 21.57 9.51
CA ARG A 255 23.60 22.30 8.29
C ARG A 255 23.05 21.65 7.03
N ALA A 256 23.05 20.30 6.95
CA ALA A 256 22.46 19.58 5.83
C ALA A 256 20.94 19.79 5.76
N ILE A 257 20.26 19.83 6.89
CA ILE A 257 18.84 20.16 6.97
C ILE A 257 18.57 21.60 6.52
N ALA A 258 19.41 22.55 6.92
CA ALA A 258 19.30 23.95 6.50
C ALA A 258 19.50 24.09 4.97
N MET A 259 20.51 23.40 4.42
CA MET A 259 20.74 23.32 2.98
C MET A 259 19.50 22.75 2.26
N ASN A 260 18.98 21.63 2.73
CA ASN A 260 17.82 20.98 2.14
C ASN A 260 16.59 21.89 2.14
N LYS A 261 16.30 22.56 3.25
CA LYS A 261 15.20 23.54 3.33
C LYS A 261 15.37 24.67 2.33
N ALA A 262 16.56 25.27 2.27
CA ALA A 262 16.86 26.36 1.33
C ALA A 262 16.69 25.91 -0.13
N LEU A 263 17.20 24.73 -0.46
CA LEU A 263 17.07 24.12 -1.79
C LEU A 263 15.62 23.91 -2.17
N VAL A 264 14.85 23.25 -1.30
CA VAL A 264 13.44 22.88 -1.59
C VAL A 264 12.57 24.14 -1.74
N PHE A 265 12.66 25.07 -0.78
CA PHE A 265 11.86 26.30 -0.82
C PHE A 265 12.18 27.13 -2.05
N GLY A 266 13.45 27.37 -2.35
CA GLY A 266 13.85 28.12 -3.53
C GLY A 266 13.44 27.46 -4.84
N THR A 267 13.64 26.14 -4.95
CA THR A 267 13.26 25.39 -6.17
C THR A 267 11.75 25.35 -6.36
N LYS A 268 10.98 25.11 -5.29
CA LYS A 268 9.51 25.07 -5.37
C LYS A 268 8.94 26.42 -5.75
N PHE A 269 9.42 27.50 -5.14
CA PHE A 269 8.98 28.86 -5.46
C PHE A 269 9.26 29.19 -6.94
N TRP A 270 10.46 28.86 -7.41
CA TRP A 270 10.80 29.02 -8.82
C TRP A 270 9.86 28.21 -9.73
N CYS A 271 9.60 26.94 -9.41
CA CYS A 271 8.71 26.08 -10.19
C CYS A 271 7.28 26.65 -10.27
N VAL A 272 6.73 27.12 -9.15
CA VAL A 272 5.39 27.72 -9.11
C VAL A 272 5.33 28.96 -10.00
N ARG A 273 6.34 29.84 -9.94
CA ARG A 273 6.41 31.04 -10.73
C ARG A 273 6.50 30.76 -12.23
N GLU A 274 7.32 29.80 -12.62
CA GLU A 274 7.52 29.37 -14.01
C GLU A 274 6.44 28.40 -14.51
N ARG A 275 5.46 28.05 -13.69
CA ARG A 275 4.44 27.04 -14.00
C ARG A 275 5.04 25.69 -14.39
N LYS A 276 6.09 25.28 -13.70
CA LYS A 276 6.77 23.99 -13.87
C LYS A 276 6.47 23.09 -12.70
N THR A 277 6.47 21.81 -12.96
CA THR A 277 6.39 20.80 -11.90
C THR A 277 7.77 20.56 -11.32
N MET A 278 7.90 20.63 -10.01
CA MET A 278 9.16 20.30 -9.35
C MET A 278 9.46 18.82 -9.50
N SER A 279 10.68 18.47 -9.89
CA SER A 279 11.12 17.11 -10.09
C SER A 279 12.42 16.81 -9.33
N LEU A 280 12.70 15.52 -9.16
CA LEU A 280 13.95 15.05 -8.58
C LEU A 280 15.18 15.57 -9.32
N GLN A 281 15.10 15.64 -10.65
CA GLN A 281 16.18 16.14 -11.47
C GLN A 281 16.45 17.63 -11.21
N MET A 282 15.40 18.45 -11.10
CA MET A 282 15.54 19.87 -10.78
C MET A 282 16.18 20.09 -9.42
N LEU A 283 15.78 19.31 -8.41
CA LEU A 283 16.40 19.35 -7.09
C LEU A 283 17.88 19.00 -7.18
N ARG A 284 18.25 17.97 -7.93
CA ARG A 284 19.64 17.57 -8.15
C ARG A 284 20.47 18.65 -8.84
N GLU A 285 19.92 19.28 -9.87
CA GLU A 285 20.59 20.37 -10.60
C GLU A 285 20.85 21.59 -9.71
N HIS A 286 19.89 21.97 -8.87
CA HIS A 286 20.02 23.08 -7.94
C HIS A 286 20.81 22.76 -6.67
N MET A 287 21.06 21.48 -6.36
CA MET A 287 21.73 21.06 -5.13
C MET A 287 23.23 21.44 -5.09
N THR A 288 23.84 21.76 -6.23
CA THR A 288 25.22 22.24 -6.27
C THR A 288 25.33 23.66 -5.70
N LEU A 289 26.51 24.05 -5.18
CA LEU A 289 26.71 25.41 -4.68
C LEU A 289 26.41 26.47 -5.76
N GLU A 290 26.86 26.20 -6.97
CA GLU A 290 26.55 27.04 -8.14
C GLU A 290 25.05 27.06 -8.45
N GLY A 291 24.36 25.91 -8.32
CA GLY A 291 22.92 25.81 -8.53
C GLY A 291 22.13 26.67 -7.54
N MET A 292 22.48 26.56 -6.26
CA MET A 292 21.86 27.38 -5.20
C MET A 292 22.16 28.89 -5.38
N ALA A 293 23.40 29.24 -5.70
CA ALA A 293 23.77 30.63 -5.97
C ALA A 293 23.04 31.20 -7.21
N LYS A 294 22.89 30.41 -8.28
CA LYS A 294 22.11 30.79 -9.45
C LYS A 294 20.64 31.01 -9.11
N LEU A 295 20.07 30.13 -8.30
CA LEU A 295 18.68 30.23 -7.85
C LEU A 295 18.48 31.50 -7.01
N TYR A 296 19.41 31.79 -6.11
CA TYR A 296 19.43 33.02 -5.32
C TYR A 296 19.52 34.27 -6.20
N CYS A 297 20.48 34.30 -7.15
CA CYS A 297 20.64 35.44 -8.08
C CYS A 297 19.38 35.66 -8.93
N ARG A 298 18.75 34.58 -9.41
CA ARG A 298 17.48 34.66 -10.11
C ARG A 298 16.39 35.26 -9.23
N GLY A 299 16.33 34.86 -7.98
CA GLY A 299 15.37 35.43 -7.01
C GLY A 299 15.54 36.92 -6.84
N LEU A 300 16.78 37.42 -6.82
CA LEU A 300 17.07 38.88 -6.78
C LEU A 300 16.64 39.57 -8.07
N ASP A 301 16.98 38.99 -9.23
CA ASP A 301 16.69 39.60 -10.55
C ASP A 301 15.18 39.65 -10.82
N ASP A 302 14.45 38.59 -10.43
CA ASP A 302 13.00 38.44 -10.60
C ASP A 302 12.21 39.08 -9.44
N GLN A 303 12.86 39.74 -8.49
CA GLN A 303 12.26 40.39 -7.33
C GLN A 303 11.32 39.44 -6.53
N TRP A 304 11.82 38.29 -6.17
CA TRP A 304 11.07 37.37 -5.34
C TRP A 304 10.81 37.99 -3.96
N PRO A 305 9.69 37.64 -3.28
CA PRO A 305 9.44 38.08 -1.92
C PRO A 305 10.52 37.59 -0.98
N GLU A 306 10.75 38.35 0.08
CA GLU A 306 11.81 38.09 1.07
C GLU A 306 11.71 36.69 1.67
N GLU A 307 10.49 36.21 1.92
CA GLU A 307 10.22 34.89 2.48
C GLU A 307 10.76 33.77 1.59
N ALA A 308 10.80 33.96 0.29
CA ALA A 308 11.29 32.96 -0.67
C ALA A 308 12.81 33.05 -0.86
N ILE A 309 13.41 34.23 -0.71
CA ILE A 309 14.85 34.46 -0.91
C ILE A 309 15.63 34.21 0.39
N ALA A 310 15.07 34.53 1.55
CA ALA A 310 15.78 34.49 2.83
C ALA A 310 16.38 33.10 3.14
N PRO A 311 15.71 31.95 2.91
CA PRO A 311 16.34 30.66 3.17
C PRO A 311 17.60 30.42 2.36
N LEU A 312 17.60 30.80 1.07
CA LEU A 312 18.78 30.67 0.18
C LEU A 312 19.91 31.62 0.63
N ARG A 313 19.56 32.87 0.93
CA ARG A 313 20.53 33.85 1.43
C ARG A 313 21.20 33.40 2.72
N ASN A 314 20.40 33.03 3.70
CA ASN A 314 20.89 32.60 5.01
C ASN A 314 21.81 31.38 4.87
N TYR A 315 21.41 30.39 4.08
CA TYR A 315 22.24 29.23 3.84
C TYR A 315 23.58 29.61 3.21
N LEU A 316 23.59 30.43 2.14
CA LEU A 316 24.81 30.84 1.45
C LEU A 316 25.74 31.66 2.36
N GLN A 317 25.18 32.50 3.24
CA GLN A 317 25.93 33.27 4.24
C GLN A 317 26.58 32.37 5.30
N ASP A 318 25.90 31.27 5.65
CA ASP A 318 26.38 30.31 6.65
C ASP A 318 27.43 29.33 6.11
N VAL A 319 27.66 29.29 4.78
CA VAL A 319 28.69 28.45 4.19
C VAL A 319 30.09 29.04 4.50
N PRO A 320 30.96 28.32 5.24
CA PRO A 320 32.26 28.85 5.60
C PRO A 320 33.10 29.30 4.39
N GLY A 321 33.59 30.51 4.44
CA GLY A 321 34.43 31.09 3.40
C GLY A 321 33.69 31.55 2.13
N PHE A 322 32.36 31.54 2.12
CA PHE A 322 31.55 32.03 1.02
C PHE A 322 31.38 33.56 1.11
N ASP A 323 31.78 34.27 0.05
CA ASP A 323 31.61 35.72 -0.04
C ASP A 323 30.38 36.05 -0.90
N MET A 324 29.36 36.63 -0.26
CA MET A 324 28.12 37.02 -0.91
C MET A 324 28.31 38.09 -1.98
N SER A 325 29.38 38.90 -1.90
CA SER A 325 29.68 39.91 -2.94
C SER A 325 30.07 39.25 -4.26
N LEU A 326 30.59 38.02 -4.20
CA LEU A 326 31.05 37.24 -5.35
C LEU A 326 29.99 36.22 -5.82
N VAL A 327 28.79 36.24 -5.27
CA VAL A 327 27.75 35.22 -5.56
C VAL A 327 27.45 35.06 -7.06
N ARG A 328 27.59 36.13 -7.83
CA ARG A 328 27.38 36.14 -9.29
C ARG A 328 28.60 35.68 -10.11
N THR A 329 29.75 35.46 -9.46
CA THR A 329 31.01 35.15 -10.14
C THR A 329 31.60 33.83 -9.57
N PRO A 330 31.07 32.67 -9.95
CA PRO A 330 31.53 31.38 -9.43
C PRO A 330 33.01 31.09 -9.64
N SER A 331 33.62 31.67 -10.70
CA SER A 331 35.05 31.53 -10.99
C SER A 331 35.96 32.20 -9.94
N ALA A 332 35.43 33.18 -9.20
CA ALA A 332 36.17 33.89 -8.16
C ALA A 332 36.08 33.25 -6.78
N TRP A 333 35.27 32.21 -6.62
CA TRP A 333 35.12 31.53 -5.32
C TRP A 333 36.38 30.73 -4.98
N THR A 334 36.70 30.72 -3.69
CA THR A 334 37.77 29.87 -3.17
C THR A 334 37.32 28.38 -3.13
N GLU A 335 38.25 27.49 -2.87
CA GLU A 335 37.92 26.06 -2.78
C GLU A 335 37.16 25.71 -1.49
N GLU A 336 37.32 26.47 -0.43
CA GLU A 336 36.76 26.16 0.88
C GLU A 336 35.22 26.08 0.88
N PRO A 337 34.47 27.06 0.40
CA PRO A 337 33.03 26.97 0.30
C PRO A 337 32.56 25.76 -0.52
N ARG A 338 33.27 25.45 -1.61
CA ARG A 338 32.96 24.29 -2.47
C ARG A 338 33.12 22.97 -1.71
N LYS A 339 34.21 22.83 -0.94
CA LYS A 339 34.47 21.65 -0.12
C LYS A 339 33.42 21.51 0.99
N GLN A 340 33.14 22.58 1.70
CA GLN A 340 32.15 22.58 2.78
C GLN A 340 30.74 22.22 2.26
N HIS A 341 30.32 22.81 1.17
CA HIS A 341 29.05 22.48 0.52
C HIS A 341 29.02 21.04 0.00
N ALA A 342 30.12 20.56 -0.60
CA ALA A 342 30.22 19.20 -1.12
C ALA A 342 30.05 18.13 -0.01
N TYR A 343 30.53 18.38 1.19
CA TYR A 343 30.30 17.49 2.34
C TYR A 343 28.82 17.41 2.71
N LEU A 344 28.09 18.51 2.64
CA LEU A 344 26.66 18.55 2.96
C LEU A 344 25.83 17.92 1.83
N SER A 345 26.06 18.30 0.60
CA SER A 345 25.33 17.77 -0.56
C SER A 345 25.65 16.29 -0.82
N GLY A 346 26.86 15.85 -0.45
CA GLY A 346 27.29 14.44 -0.55
C GLY A 346 26.40 13.47 0.22
N GLN A 347 25.80 13.92 1.33
CA GLN A 347 24.89 13.11 2.13
C GLN A 347 23.60 12.74 1.37
N PHE A 348 23.18 13.59 0.45
CA PHE A 348 22.02 13.36 -0.40
C PHE A 348 22.38 12.71 -1.74
N SER A 349 23.63 12.86 -2.18
CA SER A 349 24.06 12.47 -3.52
C SER A 349 23.87 10.99 -3.81
N GLU A 350 24.13 10.10 -2.85
CA GLU A 350 23.94 8.66 -3.00
C GLU A 350 22.46 8.33 -3.22
N THR A 351 21.59 8.90 -2.39
CA THR A 351 20.15 8.70 -2.49
C THR A 351 19.61 9.24 -3.81
N PHE A 352 19.97 10.47 -4.18
CA PHE A 352 19.53 11.06 -5.46
C PHE A 352 20.04 10.29 -6.67
N THR A 353 21.28 9.81 -6.63
CA THR A 353 21.86 9.00 -7.70
C THR A 353 21.10 7.68 -7.82
N THR A 354 20.81 7.00 -6.71
CA THR A 354 20.04 5.77 -6.71
C THR A 354 18.64 5.99 -7.29
N PHE A 355 17.92 7.01 -6.84
CA PHE A 355 16.60 7.30 -7.37
C PHE A 355 16.62 7.71 -8.85
N ALA A 356 17.54 8.58 -9.26
CA ALA A 356 17.60 9.04 -10.63
C ALA A 356 18.14 7.99 -11.60
N GLU A 357 19.12 7.20 -11.16
CA GLU A 357 19.78 6.24 -12.04
C GLU A 357 19.20 4.85 -11.99
N THR A 358 18.75 4.39 -10.83
CA THR A 358 18.16 3.06 -10.69
C THR A 358 16.67 3.05 -10.98
N PHE A 359 15.98 4.12 -10.59
CA PHE A 359 14.52 4.21 -10.66
C PHE A 359 14.01 5.40 -11.50
N GLY A 360 14.88 6.01 -12.30
CA GLY A 360 14.57 7.24 -13.03
C GLY A 360 13.46 7.11 -14.08
N ASP A 361 13.11 5.90 -14.47
CA ASP A 361 11.99 5.58 -15.36
C ASP A 361 10.63 5.47 -14.62
N VAL A 362 10.67 5.37 -13.28
CA VAL A 362 9.47 5.43 -12.43
C VAL A 362 9.22 6.85 -11.95
N PHE A 363 10.29 7.62 -11.70
CA PHE A 363 10.16 9.00 -11.24
C PHE A 363 10.00 9.95 -12.44
N ALA A 364 8.79 10.47 -12.63
CA ALA A 364 8.48 11.39 -13.71
C ALA A 364 9.15 12.76 -13.53
N ALA A 365 9.45 13.41 -14.65
CA ALA A 365 9.89 14.80 -14.67
C ALA A 365 8.73 15.80 -14.55
N ASP A 366 7.54 15.37 -14.90
CA ASP A 366 6.27 16.09 -14.79
C ASP A 366 5.44 15.59 -13.59
N ALA A 367 4.13 15.73 -13.64
CA ALA A 367 3.23 15.26 -12.57
C ALA A 367 3.24 13.74 -12.38
N GLY A 368 3.57 12.98 -13.45
CA GLY A 368 3.44 11.54 -13.46
C GLY A 368 2.00 11.08 -13.72
N ASP A 369 1.81 9.76 -13.74
CA ASP A 369 0.48 9.14 -13.91
C ASP A 369 -0.27 9.11 -12.59
N ILE A 370 0.46 9.07 -11.45
CA ILE A 370 -0.09 8.93 -10.11
C ILE A 370 0.00 10.24 -9.35
N ASP A 371 -1.15 10.67 -8.82
CA ASP A 371 -1.28 11.77 -7.88
C ASP A 371 -1.66 11.21 -6.49
N ILE A 372 -0.70 11.25 -5.56
CA ILE A 372 -0.88 10.76 -4.16
C ILE A 372 -0.69 11.90 -3.18
#